data_eaa6b1ad15793ebf007858b3cac07b2b
#
_entry.id   eaa6b1ad15793ebf007858b3cac07b2b
#
_cell.length_a   1.000
_cell.length_b   1.000
_cell.length_c   1.000
_cell.angle_alpha   90.00
_cell.angle_beta   90.00
_cell.angle_gamma   90.00
#
_symmetry.space_group_name_H-M   'P 1'
#
loop_
_entity.id
_entity.type
_entity.pdbx_description
1 polymer ?
#
loop_
_entity_poly.entity_id
_entity_poly.type
_entity_poly.pdbx_seq_one_letter_code
_entity_poly.pdbx_strand_id
1 'polypeptide(L)'
;MRKEEVKNYTITTDGPSGLEFELHLMPQFFNSAVCLEQSHTHTYYQIIWFRRGYGIHQVDFVDYPVDDNTLFFIAPGQVHSFHGSRDCEGVIIRFNASFMADEQSSESIFLKYDIFNAYDSLPYYKITDAESDHLYILVQAMRIELSLKSAFAHKDYMQYLVRLFLIRVQRAGTRRAVQKLSVSCVAHRSFVRFRQLLEKHFREIHTVKEYAEMLHGSTRTLSHYVAQSAHLTPLQVINDRVVLEAKRQLQHSTLSIKEIGYQLGFEDPSYFVKFFKRMTGQMPKEFRKDCEVQQRLSASVSSSKITNIMKQKIGIPTADGKLFPHFGKAPHVTVFDVEDEKILNKEVLTAPEHAHGAMPKFLQGLGVTDVICGGLGAGAIQLLEQMAIRIHGGAPADDVDAVVDAYLKGTLVLGDRTCHHDGCGGDHHHHQ
;
A
#
# COMPACT_ATOMS: atom_id res chain seq x y z
N MET A 1 8.74 24.93 -15.75
CA MET A 1 7.70 23.89 -15.62
C MET A 1 6.77 24.30 -14.49
N ARG A 2 5.45 24.33 -14.73
CA ARG A 2 4.47 24.58 -13.65
C ARG A 2 4.54 23.37 -12.68
N LYS A 3 4.59 23.63 -11.37
CA LYS A 3 4.35 22.56 -10.36
C LYS A 3 2.96 22.01 -10.64
N GLU A 4 2.86 20.71 -10.84
CA GLU A 4 1.55 20.04 -10.81
C GLU A 4 1.03 20.13 -9.38
N GLU A 5 -0.11 20.78 -9.19
CA GLU A 5 -0.82 20.80 -7.92
C GLU A 5 -1.22 19.37 -7.56
N VAL A 6 -1.03 18.99 -6.30
CA VAL A 6 -1.51 17.70 -5.79
C VAL A 6 -3.02 17.67 -5.97
N LYS A 7 -3.49 16.70 -6.74
CA LYS A 7 -4.92 16.51 -6.96
C LYS A 7 -5.61 16.17 -5.64
N ASN A 8 -6.68 16.87 -5.33
CA ASN A 8 -7.53 16.58 -4.19
C ASN A 8 -8.85 15.97 -4.68
N TYR A 9 -9.15 14.75 -4.22
CA TYR A 9 -10.34 14.02 -4.62
C TYR A 9 -11.43 14.11 -3.55
N THR A 10 -12.68 14.16 -4.00
CA THR A 10 -13.88 14.20 -3.15
C THR A 10 -14.87 13.12 -3.55
N ILE A 11 -15.69 12.69 -2.62
CA ILE A 11 -16.86 11.83 -2.89
C ILE A 11 -18.11 12.66 -2.69
N THR A 12 -19.04 12.55 -3.62
CA THR A 12 -20.35 13.21 -3.57
C THR A 12 -21.49 12.20 -3.59
N THR A 13 -22.67 12.60 -3.13
CA THR A 13 -23.91 11.80 -3.21
C THR A 13 -24.40 11.57 -4.63
N ASP A 14 -23.91 12.37 -5.60
CA ASP A 14 -24.26 12.23 -7.03
C ASP A 14 -23.55 11.03 -7.69
N GLY A 15 -22.71 10.31 -6.94
CA GLY A 15 -22.01 9.12 -7.38
C GLY A 15 -22.95 7.93 -7.67
N PRO A 16 -22.41 6.88 -8.32
CA PRO A 16 -23.20 5.71 -8.74
C PRO A 16 -23.93 4.99 -7.61
N SER A 17 -23.48 5.10 -6.37
CA SER A 17 -24.08 4.46 -5.19
C SER A 17 -25.27 5.22 -4.61
N GLY A 18 -25.40 6.53 -4.87
CA GLY A 18 -26.32 7.42 -4.14
C GLY A 18 -25.94 7.63 -2.66
N LEU A 19 -24.79 7.11 -2.25
CA LEU A 19 -24.21 7.21 -0.91
C LEU A 19 -22.87 7.94 -0.99
N GLU A 20 -22.46 8.57 0.12
CA GLU A 20 -21.08 9.06 0.27
C GLU A 20 -20.10 7.90 0.57
N PHE A 21 -20.24 6.83 -0.21
CA PHE A 21 -19.50 5.57 -0.10
C PHE A 21 -19.21 5.01 -1.48
N GLU A 22 -17.99 4.53 -1.70
CA GLU A 22 -17.55 3.86 -2.92
C GLU A 22 -16.77 2.59 -2.57
N LEU A 23 -16.92 1.57 -3.43
CA LEU A 23 -16.15 0.34 -3.37
C LEU A 23 -15.68 -0.02 -4.77
N HIS A 24 -14.36 -0.17 -4.94
CA HIS A 24 -13.72 -0.51 -6.20
C HIS A 24 -12.86 -1.76 -6.07
N LEU A 25 -12.87 -2.61 -7.09
CA LEU A 25 -11.91 -3.70 -7.21
C LEU A 25 -10.62 -3.19 -7.84
N MET A 26 -9.47 -3.58 -7.29
CA MET A 26 -8.17 -3.05 -7.73
C MET A 26 -7.86 -3.20 -9.21
N PRO A 27 -8.04 -4.37 -9.88
CA PRO A 27 -7.72 -4.50 -11.29
C PRO A 27 -8.49 -3.49 -12.17
N GLN A 28 -9.76 -3.25 -11.87
CA GLN A 28 -10.59 -2.29 -12.58
C GLN A 28 -10.20 -0.84 -12.26
N PHE A 29 -9.83 -0.59 -11.02
CA PHE A 29 -9.43 0.73 -10.55
C PHE A 29 -8.07 1.15 -11.14
N PHE A 30 -7.09 0.26 -11.14
CA PHE A 30 -5.76 0.53 -11.72
C PHE A 30 -5.82 0.77 -13.23
N ASN A 31 -6.73 0.11 -13.93
CA ASN A 31 -6.94 0.32 -15.37
C ASN A 31 -7.65 1.65 -15.70
N SER A 32 -8.44 2.18 -14.77
CA SER A 32 -9.20 3.43 -14.97
C SER A 32 -8.51 4.68 -14.39
N ALA A 33 -7.60 4.52 -13.42
CA ALA A 33 -7.01 5.62 -12.66
C ALA A 33 -5.54 5.84 -13.02
N VAL A 34 -5.27 6.77 -13.92
CA VAL A 34 -3.92 7.24 -14.32
C VAL A 34 -3.12 7.87 -13.15
N CYS A 35 -3.70 8.01 -11.96
CA CYS A 35 -3.18 8.89 -10.91
C CYS A 35 -2.66 8.21 -9.64
N LEU A 36 -2.59 6.89 -9.55
CA LEU A 36 -2.16 6.23 -8.30
C LEU A 36 -0.66 6.38 -8.02
N GLU A 37 0.13 6.52 -9.06
CA GLU A 37 1.58 6.72 -8.97
C GLU A 37 1.94 8.17 -8.60
N GLN A 38 1.04 9.13 -8.86
CA GLN A 38 1.23 10.51 -8.47
C GLN A 38 0.74 10.73 -7.03
N SER A 39 1.52 11.47 -6.26
CA SER A 39 1.10 11.87 -4.91
C SER A 39 -0.19 12.68 -4.98
N HIS A 40 -1.20 12.24 -4.22
CA HIS A 40 -2.50 12.87 -4.17
C HIS A 40 -3.05 12.89 -2.74
N THR A 41 -4.09 13.67 -2.52
CA THR A 41 -4.81 13.76 -1.26
C THR A 41 -6.32 13.66 -1.53
N HIS A 42 -7.10 13.43 -0.49
CA HIS A 42 -8.55 13.35 -0.58
C HIS A 42 -9.23 13.82 0.71
N THR A 43 -10.52 14.16 0.62
CA THR A 43 -11.33 14.62 1.75
C THR A 43 -12.09 13.52 2.49
N TYR A 44 -11.97 12.27 2.04
CA TYR A 44 -12.66 11.10 2.55
C TYR A 44 -11.69 10.13 3.25
N TYR A 45 -12.24 9.12 3.91
CA TYR A 45 -11.51 7.97 4.45
C TYR A 45 -11.34 6.93 3.38
N GLN A 46 -10.14 6.37 3.27
CA GLN A 46 -9.83 5.34 2.31
C GLN A 46 -9.20 4.13 3.00
N ILE A 47 -9.74 2.95 2.71
CA ILE A 47 -9.17 1.67 3.07
C ILE A 47 -8.68 1.04 1.78
N ILE A 48 -7.41 0.67 1.72
CA ILE A 48 -6.81 0.00 0.58
C ILE A 48 -6.39 -1.38 1.07
N TRP A 49 -7.03 -2.41 0.57
CA TRP A 49 -6.72 -3.79 0.95
C TRP A 49 -6.11 -4.54 -0.21
N PHE A 50 -4.82 -4.82 -0.12
CA PHE A 50 -4.09 -5.69 -1.04
C PHE A 50 -4.26 -7.13 -0.56
N ARG A 51 -5.09 -7.92 -1.23
CA ARG A 51 -5.22 -9.36 -0.98
C ARG A 51 -4.02 -10.09 -1.56
N ARG A 52 -3.60 -9.68 -2.75
CA ARG A 52 -2.35 -10.07 -3.41
C ARG A 52 -1.73 -8.85 -4.06
N GLY A 53 -0.42 -8.76 -3.99
CA GLY A 53 0.31 -7.70 -4.64
C GLY A 53 1.60 -7.35 -3.93
N TYR A 54 2.44 -6.58 -4.61
CA TYR A 54 3.69 -6.10 -4.07
C TYR A 54 3.97 -4.67 -4.55
N GLY A 55 4.71 -3.94 -3.76
CA GLY A 55 5.07 -2.57 -4.09
C GLY A 55 5.43 -1.75 -2.87
N ILE A 56 5.39 -0.45 -3.06
CA ILE A 56 5.61 0.55 -2.00
C ILE A 56 4.41 1.49 -1.99
N HIS A 57 3.78 1.64 -0.85
CA HIS A 57 2.77 2.66 -0.61
C HIS A 57 3.40 3.76 0.22
N GLN A 58 3.58 4.94 -0.37
CA GLN A 58 4.06 6.11 0.36
C GLN A 58 2.89 6.82 1.02
N VAL A 59 3.01 7.09 2.32
CA VAL A 59 2.01 7.86 3.09
C VAL A 59 2.75 8.92 3.91
N ASP A 60 2.42 10.20 3.70
CA ASP A 60 3.01 11.35 4.40
C ASP A 60 4.55 11.27 4.50
N PHE A 61 5.22 11.11 3.34
CA PHE A 61 6.69 11.08 3.21
C PHE A 61 7.39 9.81 3.70
N VAL A 62 6.65 8.79 4.14
CA VAL A 62 7.19 7.52 4.60
C VAL A 62 6.78 6.40 3.66
N ASP A 63 7.74 5.59 3.26
CA ASP A 63 7.54 4.45 2.39
C ASP A 63 7.21 3.20 3.22
N TYR A 64 6.13 2.53 2.85
CA TYR A 64 5.68 1.29 3.49
C TYR A 64 5.62 0.16 2.48
N PRO A 65 6.14 -1.04 2.82
CA PRO A 65 6.05 -2.19 1.93
C PRO A 65 4.61 -2.66 1.79
N VAL A 66 4.24 -3.03 0.57
CA VAL A 66 3.00 -3.71 0.25
C VAL A 66 3.30 -5.18 -0.03
N ASP A 67 2.64 -6.05 0.69
CA ASP A 67 2.64 -7.50 0.50
C ASP A 67 1.21 -8.02 0.49
N ASP A 68 1.05 -9.31 0.23
CA ASP A 68 -0.24 -9.99 0.34
C ASP A 68 -0.90 -9.77 1.71
N ASN A 69 -2.21 -9.59 1.70
CA ASN A 69 -3.04 -9.34 2.89
C ASN A 69 -2.63 -8.12 3.72
N THR A 70 -2.17 -7.05 3.05
CA THR A 70 -1.87 -5.76 3.67
C THR A 70 -3.03 -4.78 3.48
N LEU A 71 -3.48 -4.16 4.57
CA LEU A 71 -4.53 -3.12 4.57
C LEU A 71 -3.92 -1.78 4.98
N PHE A 72 -4.14 -0.75 4.16
CA PHE A 72 -3.81 0.63 4.49
C PHE A 72 -5.06 1.41 4.87
N PHE A 73 -4.91 2.32 5.82
CA PHE A 73 -5.97 3.21 6.31
C PHE A 73 -5.50 4.65 6.15
N ILE A 74 -6.08 5.34 5.19
CA ILE A 74 -5.70 6.70 4.83
C ILE A 74 -6.80 7.66 5.28
N ALA A 75 -6.44 8.58 6.16
CA ALA A 75 -7.35 9.63 6.66
C ALA A 75 -7.41 10.82 5.68
N PRO A 76 -8.46 11.65 5.74
CA PRO A 76 -8.55 12.88 4.97
C PRO A 76 -7.31 13.75 5.10
N GLY A 77 -6.87 14.34 3.99
CA GLY A 77 -5.71 15.21 3.93
C GLY A 77 -4.34 14.53 3.99
N GLN A 78 -4.26 13.21 4.18
CA GLN A 78 -2.99 12.50 4.04
C GLN A 78 -2.58 12.45 2.57
N VAL A 79 -1.31 12.77 2.32
CA VAL A 79 -0.74 12.64 0.97
C VAL A 79 -0.22 11.23 0.79
N HIS A 80 -0.65 10.57 -0.27
CA HIS A 80 -0.20 9.21 -0.55
C HIS A 80 -0.05 8.90 -2.04
N SER A 81 0.76 7.90 -2.35
CA SER A 81 0.97 7.36 -3.69
C SER A 81 1.34 5.88 -3.62
N PHE A 82 1.04 5.12 -4.66
CA PHE A 82 1.38 3.71 -4.76
C PHE A 82 2.31 3.46 -5.96
N HIS A 83 3.40 2.79 -5.72
CA HIS A 83 4.37 2.37 -6.72
C HIS A 83 4.54 0.85 -6.64
N GLY A 84 4.05 0.12 -7.62
CA GLY A 84 4.10 -1.34 -7.58
C GLY A 84 3.43 -2.01 -8.77
N SER A 85 3.20 -3.31 -8.65
CA SER A 85 2.55 -4.10 -9.70
C SER A 85 1.11 -3.63 -9.94
N ARG A 86 0.72 -3.54 -11.21
CA ARG A 86 -0.67 -3.30 -11.61
C ARG A 86 -1.55 -4.54 -11.47
N ASP A 87 -0.95 -5.71 -11.30
CA ASP A 87 -1.65 -6.99 -11.14
C ASP A 87 -2.08 -7.24 -9.68
N CYS A 88 -2.18 -6.19 -8.87
CA CYS A 88 -2.66 -6.30 -7.51
C CYS A 88 -4.13 -6.71 -7.48
N GLU A 89 -4.44 -7.73 -6.69
CA GLU A 89 -5.81 -8.10 -6.33
C GLU A 89 -6.19 -7.48 -5.01
N GLY A 90 -7.36 -6.88 -4.94
CA GLY A 90 -7.83 -6.30 -3.70
C GLY A 90 -9.00 -5.35 -3.86
N VAL A 91 -9.21 -4.54 -2.85
CA VAL A 91 -10.37 -3.67 -2.74
C VAL A 91 -9.97 -2.30 -2.22
N ILE A 92 -10.58 -1.26 -2.78
CA ILE A 92 -10.51 0.11 -2.28
C ILE A 92 -11.90 0.49 -1.79
N ILE A 93 -12.01 0.83 -0.51
CA ILE A 93 -13.24 1.31 0.13
C ILE A 93 -13.01 2.77 0.49
N ARG A 94 -13.96 3.63 0.11
CA ARG A 94 -13.92 5.07 0.36
C ARG A 94 -15.23 5.51 0.98
N PHE A 95 -15.18 6.41 1.96
CA PHE A 95 -16.37 6.98 2.56
C PHE A 95 -16.09 8.33 3.25
N ASN A 96 -17.09 9.21 3.25
CA ASN A 96 -17.03 10.47 3.98
C ASN A 96 -17.34 10.25 5.48
N ALA A 97 -16.92 11.18 6.32
CA ALA A 97 -17.27 11.16 7.75
C ALA A 97 -18.78 11.17 7.98
N SER A 98 -19.52 11.92 7.17
CA SER A 98 -21.00 12.01 7.18
C SER A 98 -21.68 10.69 6.89
N PHE A 99 -21.11 9.85 6.02
CA PHE A 99 -21.64 8.50 5.76
C PHE A 99 -21.66 7.64 7.04
N MET A 100 -20.64 7.75 7.88
CA MET A 100 -20.50 6.94 9.10
C MET A 100 -21.05 7.63 10.36
N ALA A 101 -21.54 8.87 10.25
CA ALA A 101 -22.13 9.59 11.36
C ALA A 101 -23.38 8.87 11.86
N ASP A 102 -23.49 8.77 13.18
CA ASP A 102 -24.65 8.19 13.87
C ASP A 102 -25.50 9.33 14.42
N GLU A 103 -26.80 9.31 14.17
CA GLU A 103 -27.72 10.35 14.68
C GLU A 103 -27.75 10.38 16.21
N GLN A 104 -27.40 9.28 16.87
CA GLN A 104 -27.49 9.14 18.32
C GLN A 104 -26.14 9.31 19.05
N SER A 105 -25.01 9.28 18.35
CA SER A 105 -23.70 9.45 18.98
C SER A 105 -22.92 10.58 18.33
N SER A 106 -22.57 11.58 19.12
CA SER A 106 -21.62 12.63 18.73
C SER A 106 -20.17 12.10 18.61
N GLU A 107 -19.95 10.79 18.82
CA GLU A 107 -18.65 10.16 18.72
C GLU A 107 -18.32 9.91 17.23
N SER A 108 -17.30 10.61 16.75
CA SER A 108 -16.75 10.38 15.41
C SER A 108 -16.20 8.95 15.30
N ILE A 109 -16.25 8.40 14.10
CA ILE A 109 -15.71 7.06 13.76
C ILE A 109 -14.27 6.87 14.22
N PHE A 110 -13.49 7.97 14.31
CA PHE A 110 -12.11 7.98 14.80
C PHE A 110 -11.97 7.69 16.28
N LEU A 111 -12.99 8.03 17.08
CA LEU A 111 -13.01 7.75 18.51
C LEU A 111 -13.14 6.26 18.77
N LYS A 112 -13.89 5.61 17.90
CA LYS A 112 -14.25 4.20 18.08
C LYS A 112 -13.20 3.27 17.45
N TYR A 113 -12.53 3.72 16.39
CA TYR A 113 -11.58 2.88 15.64
C TYR A 113 -10.21 3.55 15.57
N ASP A 114 -9.25 2.99 16.27
CA ASP A 114 -7.86 3.47 16.34
C ASP A 114 -7.08 3.30 15.02
N ILE A 115 -7.66 2.58 14.08
CA ILE A 115 -7.03 2.20 12.82
C ILE A 115 -6.74 3.36 11.86
N PHE A 116 -7.44 4.48 12.00
CA PHE A 116 -7.12 5.71 11.25
C PHE A 116 -6.21 6.67 12.04
N ASN A 117 -5.57 6.16 13.10
CA ASN A 117 -4.78 6.94 14.00
C ASN A 117 -3.30 6.98 13.56
N ALA A 118 -2.92 8.03 12.83
CA ALA A 118 -1.59 8.16 12.23
C ALA A 118 -0.43 8.44 13.24
N TYR A 119 -0.71 8.72 14.52
CA TYR A 119 0.33 9.20 15.44
C TYR A 119 1.07 8.10 16.20
N ASP A 120 0.45 6.95 16.44
CA ASP A 120 1.02 5.86 17.24
C ASP A 120 0.96 4.50 16.55
N SER A 121 0.35 4.41 15.40
CA SER A 121 0.19 3.17 14.66
C SER A 121 0.74 3.32 13.24
N LEU A 122 1.27 2.23 12.71
CA LEU A 122 1.57 2.13 11.30
C LEU A 122 0.26 2.36 10.51
N PRO A 123 0.27 3.07 9.38
CA PRO A 123 -0.92 3.31 8.58
C PRO A 123 -1.44 2.03 7.90
N TYR A 124 -0.87 0.88 8.25
CA TYR A 124 -1.24 -0.39 7.66
C TYR A 124 -1.29 -1.54 8.67
N TYR A 125 -2.07 -2.56 8.35
CA TYR A 125 -2.18 -3.82 9.08
C TYR A 125 -1.90 -4.98 8.13
N LYS A 126 -1.17 -5.98 8.60
CA LYS A 126 -1.03 -7.26 7.91
C LYS A 126 -1.92 -8.28 8.62
N ILE A 127 -2.80 -8.94 7.86
CA ILE A 127 -3.74 -9.94 8.37
C ILE A 127 -3.38 -11.34 7.88
N THR A 128 -3.91 -12.37 8.53
CA THR A 128 -3.77 -13.77 8.11
C THR A 128 -4.72 -14.11 6.96
N ASP A 129 -4.48 -15.21 6.26
CA ASP A 129 -5.37 -15.69 5.19
C ASP A 129 -6.79 -15.95 5.72
N ALA A 130 -6.93 -16.56 6.89
CA ALA A 130 -8.22 -16.81 7.51
C ALA A 130 -8.99 -15.51 7.84
N GLU A 131 -8.28 -14.46 8.26
CA GLU A 131 -8.88 -13.13 8.48
C GLU A 131 -9.25 -12.47 7.15
N SER A 132 -8.41 -12.64 6.12
CA SER A 132 -8.66 -12.18 4.76
C SER A 132 -9.97 -12.77 4.21
N ASP A 133 -10.18 -14.07 4.33
CA ASP A 133 -11.40 -14.74 3.87
C ASP A 133 -12.65 -14.19 4.59
N HIS A 134 -12.58 -14.00 5.89
CA HIS A 134 -13.70 -13.42 6.65
C HIS A 134 -14.01 -11.97 6.23
N LEU A 135 -12.99 -11.15 5.97
CA LEU A 135 -13.18 -9.79 5.49
C LEU A 135 -13.75 -9.76 4.07
N TYR A 136 -13.32 -10.72 3.23
CA TYR A 136 -13.80 -10.81 1.86
C TYR A 136 -15.30 -11.11 1.78
N ILE A 137 -15.84 -11.91 2.69
CA ILE A 137 -17.30 -12.15 2.82
C ILE A 137 -18.03 -10.82 3.03
N LEU A 138 -17.52 -9.94 3.91
CA LEU A 138 -18.12 -8.63 4.14
C LEU A 138 -18.05 -7.73 2.90
N VAL A 139 -16.94 -7.78 2.17
CA VAL A 139 -16.79 -7.04 0.91
C VAL A 139 -17.79 -7.53 -0.15
N GLN A 140 -18.01 -8.84 -0.27
CA GLN A 140 -19.02 -9.38 -1.18
C GLN A 140 -20.44 -8.93 -0.77
N ALA A 141 -20.76 -8.93 0.53
CA ALA A 141 -22.02 -8.39 1.00
C ALA A 141 -22.20 -6.90 0.66
N MET A 142 -21.16 -6.08 0.84
CA MET A 142 -21.18 -4.66 0.42
C MET A 142 -21.43 -4.53 -1.09
N ARG A 143 -20.80 -5.36 -1.92
CA ARG A 143 -20.98 -5.34 -3.38
C ARG A 143 -22.41 -5.69 -3.79
N ILE A 144 -22.99 -6.70 -3.17
CA ILE A 144 -24.39 -7.08 -3.40
C ILE A 144 -25.31 -5.93 -3.01
N GLU A 145 -25.11 -5.35 -1.83
CA GLU A 145 -25.92 -4.25 -1.34
C GLU A 145 -25.86 -3.02 -2.23
N LEU A 146 -24.69 -2.68 -2.79
CA LEU A 146 -24.53 -1.58 -3.76
C LEU A 146 -25.40 -1.76 -5.02
N SER A 147 -25.80 -2.99 -5.36
CA SER A 147 -26.73 -3.25 -6.48
C SER A 147 -28.19 -3.06 -6.11
N LEU A 148 -28.51 -3.00 -4.79
CA LEU A 148 -29.87 -2.97 -4.24
C LEU A 148 -30.25 -1.56 -3.73
N LYS A 149 -30.00 -0.53 -4.52
CA LYS A 149 -30.14 0.91 -4.13
C LYS A 149 -31.50 1.28 -3.52
N SER A 150 -32.58 0.59 -3.89
CA SER A 150 -33.94 0.84 -3.40
C SER A 150 -34.36 -0.10 -2.25
N ALA A 151 -33.42 -0.91 -1.73
CA ALA A 151 -33.73 -1.82 -0.63
C ALA A 151 -34.05 -1.05 0.66
N PHE A 152 -34.92 -1.62 1.49
CA PHE A 152 -35.22 -1.09 2.82
C PHE A 152 -33.92 -0.95 3.64
N ALA A 153 -33.72 0.20 4.28
CA ALA A 153 -32.57 0.50 5.13
C ALA A 153 -31.18 0.29 4.43
N HIS A 154 -31.11 0.53 3.11
CA HIS A 154 -29.89 0.37 2.30
C HIS A 154 -28.67 1.06 2.92
N LYS A 155 -28.79 2.33 3.32
CA LYS A 155 -27.72 3.10 3.96
C LYS A 155 -27.30 2.47 5.30
N ASP A 156 -28.23 2.13 6.15
CA ASP A 156 -27.95 1.57 7.48
C ASP A 156 -27.26 0.21 7.36
N TYR A 157 -27.76 -0.65 6.46
CA TYR A 157 -27.15 -1.95 6.21
C TYR A 157 -25.71 -1.81 5.73
N MET A 158 -25.45 -0.89 4.81
CA MET A 158 -24.08 -0.61 4.33
C MET A 158 -23.19 -0.09 5.47
N GLN A 159 -23.70 0.82 6.33
CA GLN A 159 -22.96 1.31 7.49
C GLN A 159 -22.60 0.17 8.45
N TYR A 160 -23.52 -0.77 8.72
CA TYR A 160 -23.24 -1.93 9.59
C TYR A 160 -22.18 -2.84 8.99
N LEU A 161 -22.18 -3.09 7.68
CA LEU A 161 -21.15 -3.88 7.01
C LEU A 161 -19.77 -3.23 7.14
N VAL A 162 -19.67 -1.91 6.93
CA VAL A 162 -18.41 -1.17 7.11
C VAL A 162 -17.95 -1.21 8.57
N ARG A 163 -18.87 -1.03 9.53
CA ARG A 163 -18.56 -1.13 10.97
C ARG A 163 -18.04 -2.52 11.34
N LEU A 164 -18.66 -3.58 10.84
CA LEU A 164 -18.20 -4.96 11.07
C LEU A 164 -16.82 -5.19 10.48
N PHE A 165 -16.56 -4.66 9.28
CA PHE A 165 -15.24 -4.73 8.65
C PHE A 165 -14.18 -4.06 9.54
N LEU A 166 -14.39 -2.82 9.97
CA LEU A 166 -13.48 -2.08 10.83
C LEU A 166 -13.23 -2.77 12.18
N ILE A 167 -14.28 -3.30 12.83
CA ILE A 167 -14.17 -4.05 14.08
C ILE A 167 -13.30 -5.29 13.91
N ARG A 168 -13.48 -6.04 12.82
CA ARG A 168 -12.67 -7.23 12.55
C ARG A 168 -11.21 -6.90 12.34
N VAL A 169 -10.91 -5.88 11.54
CA VAL A 169 -9.52 -5.44 11.31
C VAL A 169 -8.89 -4.99 12.62
N GLN A 170 -9.57 -4.19 13.41
CA GLN A 170 -9.04 -3.73 14.70
C GLN A 170 -8.78 -4.90 15.66
N ARG A 171 -9.66 -5.89 15.73
CA ARG A 171 -9.44 -7.10 16.53
C ARG A 171 -8.23 -7.91 16.06
N ALA A 172 -8.01 -8.03 14.75
CA ALA A 172 -6.85 -8.68 14.17
C ALA A 172 -5.56 -7.95 14.53
N GLY A 173 -5.54 -6.61 14.41
CA GLY A 173 -4.42 -5.75 14.81
C GLY A 173 -4.11 -5.81 16.30
N THR A 174 -5.14 -5.81 17.16
CA THR A 174 -4.98 -5.86 18.63
C THR A 174 -4.35 -7.18 19.09
N ARG A 175 -4.59 -8.30 18.43
CA ARG A 175 -3.94 -9.58 18.76
C ARG A 175 -2.41 -9.53 18.60
N ARG A 176 -1.87 -8.68 17.74
CA ARG A 176 -0.43 -8.44 17.57
C ARG A 176 0.11 -7.42 18.56
N ALA A 177 -0.74 -6.53 19.09
CA ALA A 177 -0.40 -5.45 20.01
C ALA A 177 -0.58 -5.84 21.50
N VAL A 178 -0.91 -7.08 21.83
CA VAL A 178 -1.17 -7.58 23.21
C VAL A 178 0.01 -7.42 24.18
N GLN A 179 1.14 -6.87 23.75
CA GLN A 179 2.24 -6.46 24.65
C GLN A 179 2.19 -4.98 25.07
N LYS A 180 1.23 -4.17 24.68
CA LYS A 180 1.08 -2.77 25.15
C LYS A 180 -0.16 -2.60 26.01
N LEU A 181 0.04 -2.81 27.33
CA LEU A 181 -0.49 -2.10 28.50
C LEU A 181 -1.96 -1.66 28.50
N SER A 182 -2.63 -2.01 29.59
CA SER A 182 -3.87 -1.45 30.13
C SER A 182 -3.80 0.09 30.29
N VAL A 183 -3.89 0.83 29.20
CA VAL A 183 -4.14 2.26 29.27
C VAL A 183 -5.53 2.46 29.86
N SER A 184 -5.66 3.30 30.89
CA SER A 184 -6.95 3.66 31.49
C SER A 184 -7.93 4.06 30.36
N CYS A 185 -9.09 3.44 30.30
CA CYS A 185 -10.13 3.72 29.31
C CYS A 185 -10.50 5.22 29.26
N VAL A 186 -10.35 5.94 30.38
CA VAL A 186 -10.59 7.39 30.48
C VAL A 186 -9.47 8.19 29.82
N ALA A 187 -8.19 7.83 30.03
CA ALA A 187 -7.07 8.53 29.42
C ALA A 187 -7.08 8.39 27.92
N HIS A 188 -7.28 7.18 27.42
CA HIS A 188 -7.37 6.91 25.99
C HIS A 188 -8.53 7.71 25.34
N ARG A 189 -9.73 7.69 25.93
CA ARG A 189 -10.89 8.43 25.43
C ARG A 189 -10.64 9.95 25.40
N SER A 190 -10.01 10.48 26.44
CA SER A 190 -9.66 11.90 26.51
C SER A 190 -8.59 12.29 25.49
N PHE A 191 -7.58 11.45 25.27
CA PHE A 191 -6.57 11.66 24.23
C PHE A 191 -7.17 11.67 22.84
N VAL A 192 -8.04 10.72 22.53
CA VAL A 192 -8.73 10.66 21.22
C VAL A 192 -9.60 11.90 21.01
N ARG A 193 -10.31 12.36 22.04
CA ARG A 193 -11.10 13.58 21.98
C ARG A 193 -10.25 14.84 21.77
N PHE A 194 -9.09 14.90 22.43
CA PHE A 194 -8.10 15.95 22.18
C PHE A 194 -7.65 15.99 20.71
N ARG A 195 -7.34 14.83 20.15
CA ARG A 195 -6.90 14.72 18.76
C ARG A 195 -7.97 15.16 17.76
N GLN A 196 -9.24 14.86 18.02
CA GLN A 196 -10.33 15.35 17.18
C GLN A 196 -10.42 16.86 17.17
N LEU A 197 -10.32 17.48 18.34
CA LEU A 197 -10.30 18.93 18.43
C LEU A 197 -9.06 19.49 17.72
N LEU A 198 -7.92 18.83 17.85
CA LEU A 198 -6.70 19.20 17.15
C LEU A 198 -6.89 19.15 15.64
N GLU A 199 -7.40 18.06 15.08
CA GLU A 199 -7.65 17.96 13.62
C GLU A 199 -8.59 19.06 13.11
N LYS A 200 -9.56 19.45 13.91
CA LYS A 200 -10.52 20.49 13.56
C LYS A 200 -9.92 21.89 13.65
N HIS A 201 -9.03 22.14 14.61
CA HIS A 201 -8.61 23.50 14.98
C HIS A 201 -7.10 23.77 14.89
N PHE A 202 -6.27 22.82 14.44
CA PHE A 202 -4.80 22.97 14.43
C PHE A 202 -4.30 24.18 13.62
N ARG A 203 -5.12 24.69 12.70
CA ARG A 203 -4.79 25.89 11.90
C ARG A 203 -5.04 27.21 12.63
N GLU A 204 -5.75 27.16 13.74
CA GLU A 204 -6.17 28.37 14.47
C GLU A 204 -5.64 28.34 15.91
N ILE A 205 -5.55 27.16 16.51
CA ILE A 205 -5.25 26.97 17.92
C ILE A 205 -3.95 26.18 18.08
N HIS A 206 -2.96 26.82 18.75
CA HIS A 206 -1.63 26.23 18.94
C HIS A 206 -1.27 26.04 20.43
N THR A 207 -2.16 26.36 21.36
CA THR A 207 -1.85 26.32 22.80
C THR A 207 -2.53 25.15 23.51
N VAL A 208 -1.82 24.54 24.44
CA VAL A 208 -2.34 23.42 25.27
C VAL A 208 -3.52 23.91 26.14
N LYS A 209 -3.51 25.17 26.53
CA LYS A 209 -4.53 25.76 27.41
C LYS A 209 -5.90 25.77 26.73
N GLU A 210 -5.97 26.26 25.48
CA GLU A 210 -7.21 26.33 24.73
C GLU A 210 -7.81 24.95 24.48
N TYR A 211 -7.00 23.95 24.13
CA TYR A 211 -7.48 22.57 24.00
C TYR A 211 -7.96 21.96 25.32
N ALA A 212 -7.30 22.27 26.42
CA ALA A 212 -7.73 21.82 27.74
C ALA A 212 -9.10 22.45 28.12
N GLU A 213 -9.30 23.74 27.84
CA GLU A 213 -10.58 24.44 28.05
C GLU A 213 -11.71 23.84 27.19
N MET A 214 -11.45 23.54 25.90
CA MET A 214 -12.40 22.86 25.01
C MET A 214 -12.79 21.46 25.49
N LEU A 215 -11.89 20.81 26.23
CA LEU A 215 -12.12 19.50 26.87
C LEU A 215 -12.75 19.61 28.26
N HIS A 216 -13.07 20.82 28.71
CA HIS A 216 -13.56 21.09 30.06
C HIS A 216 -12.65 20.57 31.16
N GLY A 217 -11.32 20.64 30.93
CA GLY A 217 -10.29 20.11 31.82
C GLY A 217 -9.15 21.10 32.07
N SER A 218 -8.19 20.70 32.89
CA SER A 218 -6.96 21.44 33.12
C SER A 218 -5.85 20.99 32.17
N THR A 219 -4.87 21.88 31.91
CA THR A 219 -3.64 21.53 31.15
C THR A 219 -2.88 20.37 31.78
N ARG A 220 -2.91 20.26 33.12
CA ARG A 220 -2.29 19.16 33.87
C ARG A 220 -2.99 17.84 33.59
N THR A 221 -4.33 17.83 33.59
CA THR A 221 -5.14 16.65 33.28
C THR A 221 -4.91 16.19 31.85
N LEU A 222 -4.93 17.13 30.88
CA LEU A 222 -4.65 16.83 29.48
C LEU A 222 -3.24 16.26 29.31
N SER A 223 -2.22 16.87 29.94
CA SER A 223 -0.85 16.37 29.88
C SER A 223 -0.70 14.96 30.45
N HIS A 224 -1.40 14.66 31.53
CA HIS A 224 -1.40 13.33 32.11
C HIS A 224 -2.00 12.27 31.16
N TYR A 225 -3.14 12.57 30.55
CA TYR A 225 -3.80 11.65 29.62
C TYR A 225 -3.00 11.44 28.32
N VAL A 226 -2.43 12.52 27.75
CA VAL A 226 -1.60 12.42 26.55
C VAL A 226 -0.33 11.62 26.84
N ALA A 227 0.34 11.87 27.97
CA ALA A 227 1.53 11.11 28.35
C ALA A 227 1.24 9.62 28.57
N GLN A 228 0.09 9.28 29.16
CA GLN A 228 -0.31 7.88 29.32
C GLN A 228 -0.65 7.19 28.00
N SER A 229 -1.23 7.91 27.04
CA SER A 229 -1.76 7.33 25.79
C SER A 229 -0.76 7.34 24.64
N ALA A 230 0.10 8.37 24.57
CA ALA A 230 1.01 8.58 23.44
C ALA A 230 2.49 8.74 23.85
N HIS A 231 2.81 8.72 25.13
CA HIS A 231 4.17 8.99 25.67
C HIS A 231 4.77 10.33 25.19
N LEU A 232 3.91 11.29 24.85
CA LEU A 232 4.23 12.64 24.37
C LEU A 232 3.60 13.69 25.28
N THR A 233 4.03 14.95 25.11
CA THR A 233 3.32 16.09 25.68
C THR A 233 2.24 16.60 24.70
N PRO A 234 1.14 17.21 25.19
CA PRO A 234 0.14 17.83 24.30
C PRO A 234 0.73 18.83 23.31
N LEU A 235 1.72 19.61 23.75
CA LEU A 235 2.38 20.60 22.89
C LEU A 235 3.17 19.91 21.75
N GLN A 236 3.81 18.77 22.01
CA GLN A 236 4.46 18.00 20.96
C GLN A 236 3.43 17.54 19.92
N VAL A 237 2.31 16.95 20.34
CA VAL A 237 1.26 16.48 19.45
C VAL A 237 0.70 17.62 18.58
N ILE A 238 0.49 18.82 19.17
CA ILE A 238 0.04 20.02 18.43
C ILE A 238 1.10 20.42 17.40
N ASN A 239 2.35 20.57 17.84
CA ASN A 239 3.45 20.99 16.98
C ASN A 239 3.68 20.01 15.83
N ASP A 240 3.66 18.71 16.09
CA ASP A 240 3.85 17.67 15.06
C ASP A 240 2.77 17.75 14.00
N ARG A 241 1.51 18.00 14.41
CA ARG A 241 0.39 18.16 13.46
C ARG A 241 0.55 19.39 12.57
N VAL A 242 0.93 20.52 13.16
CA VAL A 242 1.17 21.76 12.43
C VAL A 242 2.34 21.61 11.45
N VAL A 243 3.43 20.97 11.89
CA VAL A 243 4.61 20.69 11.06
C VAL A 243 4.28 19.76 9.91
N LEU A 244 3.49 18.71 10.15
CA LEU A 244 3.05 17.79 9.10
C LEU A 244 2.29 18.54 8.00
N GLU A 245 1.35 19.41 8.37
CA GLU A 245 0.61 20.21 7.39
C GLU A 245 1.53 21.20 6.66
N ALA A 246 2.45 21.84 7.40
CA ALA A 246 3.45 22.73 6.79
C ALA A 246 4.29 21.99 5.73
N LYS A 247 4.76 20.79 6.03
CA LYS A 247 5.51 19.95 5.09
C LYS A 247 4.69 19.61 3.84
N ARG A 248 3.42 19.20 4.02
CA ARG A 248 2.49 18.91 2.92
C ARG A 248 2.34 20.12 2.01
N GLN A 249 2.06 21.30 2.56
CA GLN A 249 1.89 22.53 1.78
C GLN A 249 3.20 22.99 1.13
N LEU A 250 4.34 22.87 1.80
CA LEU A 250 5.65 23.20 1.23
C LEU A 250 5.99 22.32 0.02
N GLN A 251 5.68 21.03 0.07
CA GLN A 251 5.97 20.09 -0.99
C GLN A 251 4.98 20.18 -2.15
N HIS A 252 3.69 20.32 -1.83
CA HIS A 252 2.61 20.04 -2.78
C HIS A 252 1.80 21.28 -3.22
N SER A 253 2.07 22.47 -2.68
CA SER A 253 1.38 23.69 -3.10
C SER A 253 2.31 24.71 -3.74
N THR A 254 1.72 25.65 -4.49
CA THR A 254 2.42 26.81 -5.07
C THR A 254 2.45 28.00 -4.12
N LEU A 255 1.82 27.89 -2.95
CA LEU A 255 1.75 28.96 -1.97
C LEU A 255 3.13 29.43 -1.53
N SER A 256 3.30 30.74 -1.32
CA SER A 256 4.48 31.28 -0.72
C SER A 256 4.63 30.82 0.74
N ILE A 257 5.84 30.83 1.27
CA ILE A 257 6.10 30.50 2.68
C ILE A 257 5.28 31.39 3.63
N LYS A 258 5.07 32.64 3.24
CA LYS A 258 4.26 33.61 3.98
C LYS A 258 2.78 33.21 4.02
N GLU A 259 2.22 32.82 2.88
CA GLU A 259 0.82 32.36 2.78
C GLU A 259 0.60 31.07 3.56
N ILE A 260 1.56 30.13 3.52
CA ILE A 260 1.52 28.91 4.33
C ILE A 260 1.49 29.25 5.82
N GLY A 261 2.35 30.18 6.28
CA GLY A 261 2.34 30.62 7.67
C GLY A 261 0.96 31.17 8.08
N TYR A 262 0.36 32.00 7.28
CA TYR A 262 -0.99 32.54 7.58
C TYR A 262 -2.07 31.46 7.57
N GLN A 263 -2.05 30.52 6.62
CA GLN A 263 -3.01 29.41 6.58
C GLN A 263 -2.87 28.45 7.77
N LEU A 264 -1.72 28.44 8.40
CA LEU A 264 -1.44 27.64 9.61
C LEU A 264 -1.65 28.47 10.90
N GLY A 265 -2.26 29.64 10.83
CA GLY A 265 -2.61 30.46 11.99
C GLY A 265 -1.46 31.28 12.59
N PHE A 266 -0.35 31.43 11.90
CA PHE A 266 0.74 32.30 12.37
C PHE A 266 0.49 33.75 11.95
N GLU A 267 0.33 34.64 12.91
CA GLU A 267 0.17 36.07 12.65
C GLU A 267 1.41 36.71 12.00
N ASP A 268 2.61 36.22 12.37
CA ASP A 268 3.89 36.66 11.79
C ASP A 268 4.55 35.49 11.03
N PRO A 269 4.72 35.62 9.71
CA PRO A 269 5.44 34.63 8.89
C PRO A 269 6.88 34.36 9.36
N SER A 270 7.54 35.37 10.00
CA SER A 270 8.90 35.16 10.54
C SER A 270 8.87 34.21 11.72
N TYR A 271 7.80 34.23 12.52
CA TYR A 271 7.62 33.27 13.61
C TYR A 271 7.36 31.86 13.08
N PHE A 272 6.56 31.71 12.02
CA PHE A 272 6.38 30.44 11.33
C PHE A 272 7.71 29.86 10.84
N VAL A 273 8.56 30.66 10.22
CA VAL A 273 9.89 30.23 9.73
C VAL A 273 10.77 29.73 10.88
N LYS A 274 10.82 30.48 12.00
CA LYS A 274 11.55 30.07 13.21
C LYS A 274 10.98 28.82 13.84
N PHE A 275 9.65 28.71 13.91
CA PHE A 275 8.94 27.53 14.41
C PHE A 275 9.30 26.28 13.59
N PHE A 276 9.13 26.35 12.26
CA PHE A 276 9.42 25.25 11.36
C PHE A 276 10.88 24.80 11.47
N LYS A 277 11.84 25.75 11.47
CA LYS A 277 13.27 25.42 11.65
C LYS A 277 13.54 24.75 13.00
N ARG A 278 12.95 25.23 14.09
CA ARG A 278 13.10 24.66 15.42
C ARG A 278 12.61 23.22 15.47
N MET A 279 11.48 22.92 14.78
CA MET A 279 10.84 21.62 14.82
C MET A 279 11.46 20.61 13.86
N THR A 280 11.99 21.07 12.72
CA THR A 280 12.51 20.19 11.64
C THR A 280 14.02 20.24 11.48
N GLY A 281 14.69 21.18 12.11
CA GLY A 281 16.12 21.44 11.89
C GLY A 281 16.45 22.23 10.61
N GLN A 282 15.50 22.43 9.72
CA GLN A 282 15.69 22.97 8.39
C GLN A 282 14.77 24.18 8.10
N MET A 283 15.22 25.11 7.27
CA MET A 283 14.40 26.26 6.86
C MET A 283 13.29 25.79 5.89
N PRO A 284 12.07 26.39 5.92
CA PRO A 284 11.00 26.03 4.99
C PRO A 284 11.41 26.11 3.51
N LYS A 285 12.25 27.11 3.16
CA LYS A 285 12.74 27.27 1.79
C LYS A 285 13.68 26.15 1.36
N GLU A 286 14.54 25.68 2.26
CA GLU A 286 15.46 24.57 2.04
C GLU A 286 14.67 23.27 1.88
N PHE A 287 13.74 23.01 2.79
CA PHE A 287 12.85 21.84 2.71
C PHE A 287 12.11 21.77 1.37
N ARG A 288 11.51 22.89 0.92
CA ARG A 288 10.85 22.95 -0.39
C ARG A 288 11.79 22.60 -1.54
N LYS A 289 13.01 23.18 -1.52
CA LYS A 289 14.02 22.91 -2.55
C LYS A 289 14.43 21.44 -2.58
N ASP A 290 14.63 20.82 -1.42
CA ASP A 290 15.01 19.43 -1.32
C ASP A 290 13.88 18.51 -1.85
N CYS A 291 12.62 18.82 -1.52
CA CYS A 291 11.47 18.12 -2.10
C CYS A 291 11.41 18.26 -3.63
N GLU A 292 11.71 19.45 -4.18
CA GLU A 292 11.78 19.68 -5.63
C GLU A 292 12.90 18.87 -6.30
N VAL A 293 14.06 18.75 -5.65
CA VAL A 293 15.17 17.93 -6.14
C VAL A 293 14.80 16.46 -6.11
N GLN A 294 14.22 15.97 -5.01
CA GLN A 294 13.77 14.58 -4.88
C GLN A 294 12.68 14.24 -5.92
N GLN A 295 11.71 15.13 -6.15
CA GLN A 295 10.70 14.94 -7.19
C GLN A 295 11.30 14.91 -8.59
N ARG A 296 12.32 15.72 -8.88
CA ARG A 296 13.03 15.66 -10.17
C ARG A 296 13.83 14.38 -10.33
N LEU A 297 14.49 13.92 -9.27
CA LEU A 297 15.24 12.66 -9.28
C LEU A 297 14.29 11.47 -9.43
N SER A 298 13.18 11.43 -8.71
CA SER A 298 12.17 10.37 -8.87
C SER A 298 11.50 10.43 -10.24
N ALA A 299 11.20 11.61 -10.78
CA ALA A 299 10.71 11.76 -12.15
C ALA A 299 11.75 11.35 -13.20
N SER A 300 13.03 11.67 -13.00
CA SER A 300 14.11 11.21 -13.88
C SER A 300 14.37 9.71 -13.73
N VAL A 301 14.27 9.16 -12.52
CA VAL A 301 14.32 7.72 -12.25
C VAL A 301 13.04 7.04 -12.76
N SER A 302 11.87 7.65 -12.67
CA SER A 302 10.66 7.14 -13.31
C SER A 302 10.75 7.21 -14.83
N SER A 303 11.27 8.30 -15.42
CA SER A 303 11.54 8.34 -16.86
C SER A 303 12.62 7.34 -17.30
N SER A 304 13.68 7.18 -16.52
CA SER A 304 14.71 6.16 -16.79
C SER A 304 14.24 4.75 -16.40
N LYS A 305 13.35 4.59 -15.42
CA LYS A 305 12.68 3.31 -15.09
C LYS A 305 11.55 3.01 -16.05
N ILE A 306 10.83 3.98 -16.58
CA ILE A 306 9.84 3.76 -17.63
C ILE A 306 10.55 3.33 -18.92
N THR A 307 11.71 3.87 -19.25
CA THR A 307 12.55 3.37 -20.34
C THR A 307 13.24 2.04 -19.99
N ASN A 308 13.43 1.72 -18.70
CA ASN A 308 14.03 0.45 -18.23
C ASN A 308 12.98 -0.60 -17.79
N ILE A 309 11.70 -0.21 -17.63
CA ILE A 309 10.60 -1.10 -17.22
C ILE A 309 10.08 -1.94 -18.39
N MET A 310 10.52 -1.63 -19.61
CA MET A 310 10.12 -2.36 -20.80
C MET A 310 11.21 -3.27 -21.38
N LYS A 311 12.36 -3.39 -20.74
CA LYS A 311 13.35 -4.41 -21.07
C LYS A 311 13.19 -5.60 -20.14
N GLN A 312 12.43 -6.59 -20.58
CA GLN A 312 12.33 -7.90 -19.92
C GLN A 312 13.37 -8.83 -20.55
N LYS A 313 14.01 -9.61 -19.70
CA LYS A 313 14.85 -10.71 -20.15
C LYS A 313 14.24 -12.01 -19.67
N ILE A 314 13.61 -12.74 -20.60
CA ILE A 314 12.83 -13.94 -20.30
C ILE A 314 13.68 -15.16 -20.56
N GLY A 315 13.89 -16.00 -19.54
CA GLY A 315 14.61 -17.28 -19.67
C GLY A 315 13.62 -18.45 -19.72
N ILE A 316 13.76 -19.31 -20.73
CA ILE A 316 12.93 -20.51 -20.88
C ILE A 316 13.85 -21.72 -20.97
N PRO A 317 13.79 -22.69 -20.04
CA PRO A 317 14.50 -23.98 -20.15
C PRO A 317 13.96 -24.77 -21.35
N THR A 318 14.83 -25.16 -22.28
CA THR A 318 14.42 -25.74 -23.56
C THR A 318 15.22 -26.99 -23.93
N ALA A 319 14.61 -27.85 -24.75
CA ALA A 319 15.24 -28.92 -25.52
C ALA A 319 14.57 -28.99 -26.89
N ASP A 320 15.34 -29.12 -27.95
CA ASP A 320 14.88 -29.25 -29.35
C ASP A 320 13.85 -28.16 -29.75
N GLY A 321 14.07 -26.90 -29.30
CA GLY A 321 13.22 -25.75 -29.61
C GLY A 321 11.90 -25.70 -28.83
N LYS A 322 11.66 -26.63 -27.88
CA LYS A 322 10.44 -26.68 -27.05
C LYS A 322 10.77 -26.42 -25.58
N LEU A 323 9.79 -25.92 -24.84
CA LEU A 323 9.89 -25.78 -23.41
C LEU A 323 10.07 -27.17 -22.77
N PHE A 324 11.13 -27.26 -21.95
CA PHE A 324 11.46 -28.53 -21.30
C PHE A 324 10.68 -28.67 -19.98
N PRO A 325 10.02 -29.82 -19.73
CA PRO A 325 9.11 -30.01 -18.59
C PRO A 325 9.76 -29.83 -17.21
N HIS A 326 11.07 -30.13 -17.08
CA HIS A 326 11.78 -30.10 -15.80
C HIS A 326 12.83 -29.00 -15.77
N PHE A 327 12.58 -27.93 -15.03
CA PHE A 327 13.43 -26.74 -14.92
C PHE A 327 14.93 -27.02 -14.79
N GLY A 328 15.33 -27.89 -13.84
CA GLY A 328 16.73 -28.10 -13.52
C GLY A 328 17.46 -29.14 -14.40
N LYS A 329 16.77 -29.77 -15.38
CA LYS A 329 17.33 -30.83 -16.21
C LYS A 329 17.38 -30.48 -17.71
N ALA A 330 16.98 -29.27 -18.07
CA ALA A 330 16.99 -28.81 -19.45
C ALA A 330 18.41 -28.70 -20.00
N PRO A 331 18.70 -29.17 -21.22
CA PRO A 331 20.01 -29.07 -21.83
C PRO A 331 20.36 -27.67 -22.29
N HIS A 332 19.36 -26.84 -22.53
CA HIS A 332 19.53 -25.47 -23.01
C HIS A 332 18.61 -24.51 -22.24
N VAL A 333 18.94 -23.22 -22.31
CA VAL A 333 18.07 -22.11 -21.94
C VAL A 333 17.95 -21.19 -23.12
N THR A 334 16.72 -20.94 -23.56
CA THR A 334 16.46 -19.90 -24.56
C THR A 334 16.14 -18.60 -23.81
N VAL A 335 16.88 -17.54 -24.15
CA VAL A 335 16.74 -16.23 -23.54
C VAL A 335 16.19 -15.25 -24.57
N PHE A 336 15.17 -14.51 -24.20
CA PHE A 336 14.56 -13.47 -25.02
C PHE A 336 14.78 -12.12 -24.39
N ASP A 337 15.35 -11.16 -25.14
CA ASP A 337 15.31 -9.76 -24.80
C ASP A 337 14.03 -9.16 -25.37
N VAL A 338 13.19 -8.62 -24.50
CA VAL A 338 11.85 -8.09 -24.87
C VAL A 338 11.80 -6.61 -24.49
N GLU A 339 11.30 -5.77 -25.37
CA GLU A 339 11.04 -4.35 -25.15
C GLU A 339 9.67 -4.01 -25.76
N ASP A 340 8.79 -3.38 -24.97
CA ASP A 340 7.42 -3.01 -25.39
C ASP A 340 6.63 -4.17 -26.03
N GLU A 341 6.61 -5.33 -25.35
CA GLU A 341 5.93 -6.56 -25.80
C GLU A 341 6.47 -7.10 -27.16
N LYS A 342 7.65 -6.60 -27.61
CA LYS A 342 8.31 -7.04 -28.83
C LYS A 342 9.61 -7.75 -28.51
N ILE A 343 9.82 -8.90 -29.11
CA ILE A 343 11.08 -9.65 -29.00
C ILE A 343 12.13 -8.92 -29.85
N LEU A 344 13.17 -8.44 -29.20
CA LEU A 344 14.31 -7.80 -29.84
C LEU A 344 15.41 -8.77 -30.23
N ASN A 345 15.66 -9.77 -29.37
CA ASN A 345 16.70 -10.76 -29.53
C ASN A 345 16.25 -12.11 -28.98
N LYS A 346 16.78 -13.18 -29.55
CA LYS A 346 16.60 -14.57 -29.09
C LYS A 346 17.95 -15.26 -29.12
N GLU A 347 18.37 -15.80 -27.98
CA GLU A 347 19.64 -16.53 -27.85
C GLU A 347 19.38 -17.88 -27.18
N VAL A 348 20.02 -18.94 -27.70
CA VAL A 348 19.98 -20.27 -27.11
C VAL A 348 21.33 -20.59 -26.48
N LEU A 349 21.34 -20.81 -25.19
CA LEU A 349 22.54 -21.06 -24.39
C LEU A 349 22.54 -22.48 -23.84
N THR A 350 23.72 -23.09 -23.74
CA THR A 350 23.85 -24.38 -23.07
C THR A 350 23.61 -24.21 -21.56
N ALA A 351 22.72 -25.00 -21.00
CA ALA A 351 22.43 -24.98 -19.58
C ALA A 351 23.64 -25.48 -18.76
N PRO A 352 23.81 -25.05 -17.50
CA PRO A 352 24.85 -25.56 -16.63
C PRO A 352 24.61 -27.03 -16.29
N GLU A 353 25.69 -27.75 -15.95
CA GLU A 353 25.57 -29.11 -15.43
C GLU A 353 24.61 -29.17 -14.23
N HIS A 354 23.85 -30.27 -14.15
CA HIS A 354 22.84 -30.43 -13.14
C HIS A 354 23.45 -30.49 -11.73
N ALA A 355 23.34 -29.37 -11.01
CA ALA A 355 23.71 -29.24 -9.60
C ALA A 355 22.68 -28.37 -8.87
N HIS A 356 22.57 -28.57 -7.55
CA HIS A 356 21.63 -27.81 -6.74
C HIS A 356 21.88 -26.30 -6.84
N GLY A 357 20.90 -25.54 -7.32
CA GLY A 357 20.98 -24.09 -7.50
C GLY A 357 21.78 -23.62 -8.70
N ALA A 358 22.30 -24.50 -9.57
CA ALA A 358 23.09 -24.11 -10.74
C ALA A 358 22.27 -23.29 -11.75
N MET A 359 21.05 -23.77 -12.10
CA MET A 359 20.18 -23.10 -13.05
C MET A 359 19.71 -21.70 -12.57
N PRO A 360 19.22 -21.50 -11.33
CA PRO A 360 18.91 -20.17 -10.82
C PRO A 360 20.08 -19.20 -10.90
N LYS A 361 21.27 -19.59 -10.48
CA LYS A 361 22.48 -18.76 -10.56
C LYS A 361 22.88 -18.42 -11.99
N PHE A 362 22.74 -19.35 -12.90
CA PHE A 362 22.99 -19.15 -14.32
C PHE A 362 22.04 -18.10 -14.90
N LEU A 363 20.76 -18.20 -14.64
CA LEU A 363 19.76 -17.22 -15.07
C LEU A 363 20.02 -15.84 -14.46
N GLN A 364 20.40 -15.78 -13.19
CA GLN A 364 20.79 -14.51 -12.55
C GLN A 364 22.01 -13.89 -13.23
N GLY A 365 23.03 -14.69 -13.55
CA GLY A 365 24.24 -14.22 -14.24
C GLY A 365 23.96 -13.68 -15.65
N LEU A 366 22.91 -14.16 -16.31
CA LEU A 366 22.42 -13.66 -17.59
C LEU A 366 21.56 -12.40 -17.46
N GLY A 367 21.21 -11.98 -16.26
CA GLY A 367 20.32 -10.84 -16.00
C GLY A 367 18.85 -11.14 -16.34
N VAL A 368 18.44 -12.42 -16.30
CA VAL A 368 17.05 -12.82 -16.53
C VAL A 368 16.15 -12.23 -15.46
N THR A 369 15.05 -11.60 -15.87
CA THR A 369 14.06 -10.99 -14.99
C THR A 369 12.83 -11.88 -14.77
N ASP A 370 12.53 -12.72 -15.76
CA ASP A 370 11.37 -13.61 -15.81
C ASP A 370 11.78 -15.00 -16.26
N VAL A 371 11.26 -16.03 -15.63
CA VAL A 371 11.46 -17.41 -16.07
C VAL A 371 10.11 -18.06 -16.37
N ILE A 372 9.95 -18.58 -17.59
CA ILE A 372 8.80 -19.39 -17.98
C ILE A 372 9.25 -20.83 -18.03
N CYS A 373 8.60 -21.74 -17.29
CA CYS A 373 9.03 -23.11 -17.19
C CYS A 373 7.87 -24.06 -16.90
N GLY A 374 8.11 -25.35 -17.05
CA GLY A 374 7.20 -26.40 -16.61
C GLY A 374 7.23 -26.57 -15.09
N GLY A 375 7.51 -27.77 -14.61
CA GLY A 375 7.60 -28.05 -13.16
C GLY A 375 8.92 -27.62 -12.55
N LEU A 376 8.84 -27.04 -11.31
CA LEU A 376 9.99 -26.65 -10.49
C LEU A 376 9.99 -27.40 -9.15
N GLY A 377 11.18 -27.69 -8.62
CA GLY A 377 11.33 -28.12 -7.25
C GLY A 377 11.31 -26.94 -6.27
N ALA A 378 10.85 -27.17 -5.04
CA ALA A 378 10.74 -26.14 -4.00
C ALA A 378 12.03 -25.34 -3.75
N GLY A 379 13.19 -25.99 -3.80
CA GLY A 379 14.49 -25.31 -3.65
C GLY A 379 14.83 -24.34 -4.80
N ALA A 380 14.41 -24.64 -6.02
CA ALA A 380 14.61 -23.75 -7.16
C ALA A 380 13.70 -22.53 -7.07
N ILE A 381 12.45 -22.70 -6.63
CA ILE A 381 11.50 -21.62 -6.37
C ILE A 381 12.10 -20.64 -5.36
N GLN A 382 12.53 -21.13 -4.21
CA GLN A 382 13.10 -20.30 -3.14
C GLN A 382 14.33 -19.51 -3.60
N LEU A 383 15.22 -20.10 -4.40
CA LEU A 383 16.40 -19.40 -4.92
C LEU A 383 16.06 -18.33 -5.96
N LEU A 384 15.13 -18.62 -6.87
CA LEU A 384 14.69 -17.64 -7.88
C LEU A 384 14.00 -16.44 -7.22
N GLU A 385 13.16 -16.66 -6.21
CA GLU A 385 12.53 -15.60 -5.41
C GLU A 385 13.57 -14.74 -4.67
N GLN A 386 14.58 -15.34 -4.05
CA GLN A 386 15.70 -14.61 -3.42
C GLN A 386 16.49 -13.75 -4.40
N MET A 387 16.56 -14.19 -5.66
CA MET A 387 17.24 -13.47 -6.76
C MET A 387 16.32 -12.45 -7.46
N ALA A 388 15.10 -12.25 -6.98
CA ALA A 388 14.09 -11.37 -7.57
C ALA A 388 13.75 -11.72 -9.05
N ILE A 389 13.81 -12.99 -9.42
CA ILE A 389 13.41 -13.50 -10.74
C ILE A 389 11.95 -13.97 -10.64
N ARG A 390 11.08 -13.41 -11.46
CA ARG A 390 9.66 -13.78 -11.51
C ARG A 390 9.48 -15.17 -12.14
N ILE A 391 8.61 -15.99 -11.54
CA ILE A 391 8.44 -17.38 -11.93
C ILE A 391 7.06 -17.58 -12.56
N HIS A 392 7.02 -18.01 -13.81
CA HIS A 392 5.84 -18.42 -14.55
C HIS A 392 5.89 -19.93 -14.76
N GLY A 393 5.59 -20.69 -13.69
CA GLY A 393 5.67 -22.17 -13.65
C GLY A 393 4.39 -22.82 -14.14
N GLY A 394 4.51 -24.07 -14.61
CA GLY A 394 3.38 -24.86 -15.13
C GLY A 394 3.04 -24.56 -16.60
N ALA A 395 3.96 -23.95 -17.35
CA ALA A 395 3.77 -23.72 -18.78
C ALA A 395 3.79 -25.03 -19.57
N PRO A 396 2.98 -25.14 -20.65
CA PRO A 396 2.94 -26.34 -21.50
C PRO A 396 4.26 -26.56 -22.24
N ALA A 397 4.58 -27.82 -22.53
CA ALA A 397 5.79 -28.21 -23.27
C ALA A 397 5.64 -27.97 -24.79
N ASP A 398 5.32 -26.76 -25.17
CA ASP A 398 5.12 -26.33 -26.54
C ASP A 398 6.37 -25.66 -27.14
N ASP A 399 6.26 -25.28 -28.41
CA ASP A 399 7.27 -24.49 -29.10
C ASP A 399 7.60 -23.20 -28.34
N VAL A 400 8.90 -22.91 -28.17
CA VAL A 400 9.34 -21.82 -27.31
C VAL A 400 8.89 -20.45 -27.79
N ASP A 401 8.76 -20.25 -29.11
CA ASP A 401 8.31 -18.99 -29.67
C ASP A 401 6.79 -18.82 -29.45
N ALA A 402 6.00 -19.91 -29.52
CA ALA A 402 4.59 -19.90 -29.20
C ALA A 402 4.35 -19.60 -27.70
N VAL A 403 5.16 -20.17 -26.83
CA VAL A 403 5.07 -19.96 -25.38
C VAL A 403 5.37 -18.49 -25.00
N VAL A 404 6.45 -17.91 -25.55
CA VAL A 404 6.78 -16.51 -25.26
C VAL A 404 5.76 -15.54 -25.87
N ASP A 405 5.24 -15.85 -27.05
CA ASP A 405 4.20 -15.05 -27.73
C ASP A 405 2.88 -15.06 -26.93
N ALA A 406 2.47 -16.22 -26.43
CA ALA A 406 1.31 -16.36 -25.57
C ALA A 406 1.50 -15.62 -24.23
N TYR A 407 2.70 -15.64 -23.66
CA TYR A 407 3.05 -14.91 -22.46
C TYR A 407 2.93 -13.39 -22.67
N LEU A 408 3.53 -12.86 -23.74
CA LEU A 408 3.48 -11.42 -24.06
C LEU A 408 2.05 -10.95 -24.36
N LYS A 409 1.22 -11.79 -24.95
CA LYS A 409 -0.21 -11.50 -25.19
C LYS A 409 -1.11 -11.74 -23.99
N GLY A 410 -0.57 -12.20 -22.85
CA GLY A 410 -1.36 -12.51 -21.63
C GLY A 410 -2.33 -13.70 -21.80
N THR A 411 -2.10 -14.56 -22.80
CA THR A 411 -2.95 -15.73 -23.12
C THR A 411 -2.35 -17.07 -22.68
N LEU A 412 -1.15 -17.05 -22.08
CA LEU A 412 -0.48 -18.25 -21.61
C LEU A 412 -1.24 -18.88 -20.43
N VAL A 413 -1.72 -20.11 -20.62
CA VAL A 413 -2.39 -20.87 -19.55
C VAL A 413 -1.34 -21.66 -18.78
N LEU A 414 -1.21 -21.38 -17.48
CA LEU A 414 -0.28 -22.06 -16.57
C LEU A 414 -1.01 -23.16 -15.80
N GLY A 415 -0.40 -24.34 -15.71
CA GLY A 415 -0.86 -25.47 -14.92
C GLY A 415 -0.24 -25.51 -13.53
N ASP A 416 -0.13 -26.73 -12.96
CA ASP A 416 0.45 -26.93 -11.63
C ASP A 416 1.98 -26.69 -11.64
N ARG A 417 2.48 -25.94 -10.66
CA ARG A 417 3.90 -25.49 -10.61
C ARG A 417 4.85 -26.53 -10.02
N THR A 418 4.34 -27.53 -9.30
CA THR A 418 5.16 -28.46 -8.51
C THR A 418 5.38 -29.78 -9.22
N CYS A 419 6.67 -30.20 -9.32
CA CYS A 419 6.98 -31.59 -9.68
C CYS A 419 6.69 -32.52 -8.49
N HIS A 420 5.66 -33.34 -8.58
CA HIS A 420 5.53 -34.49 -7.68
C HIS A 420 6.61 -35.53 -8.08
N HIS A 421 7.57 -35.74 -7.21
CA HIS A 421 8.48 -36.88 -7.28
C HIS A 421 7.72 -38.14 -6.87
N ASP A 422 7.09 -38.82 -7.81
CA ASP A 422 6.72 -40.21 -7.62
C ASP A 422 7.99 -41.08 -7.76
N GLY A 423 8.38 -41.65 -6.64
CA GLY A 423 9.02 -42.92 -6.44
C GLY A 423 10.21 -43.33 -7.32
N CYS A 424 11.44 -43.17 -6.82
CA CYS A 424 12.49 -44.14 -7.03
C CYS A 424 12.61 -44.99 -5.75
N GLY A 425 11.87 -46.09 -5.68
CA GLY A 425 12.07 -47.13 -4.71
C GLY A 425 13.42 -47.80 -4.95
N GLY A 426 14.34 -47.64 -4.01
CA GLY A 426 15.56 -48.41 -3.97
C GLY A 426 15.25 -49.85 -3.45
N ASP A 427 15.43 -50.85 -4.28
CA ASP A 427 15.48 -52.24 -3.91
C ASP A 427 16.63 -52.46 -2.90
N HIS A 428 16.29 -52.65 -1.64
CA HIS A 428 17.20 -53.29 -0.69
C HIS A 428 17.00 -54.81 -0.72
N HIS A 429 17.82 -55.49 -1.47
CA HIS A 429 18.07 -56.91 -1.28
C HIS A 429 18.69 -57.16 0.11
N HIS A 430 17.93 -57.75 1.01
CA HIS A 430 18.50 -58.48 2.15
C HIS A 430 19.00 -59.83 1.66
N HIS A 431 20.29 -60.06 1.79
CA HIS A 431 20.89 -61.42 1.93
C HIS A 431 21.26 -61.59 3.40
N GLN A 432 20.65 -62.65 3.96
CA GLN A 432 20.98 -63.42 5.17
C GLN A 432 21.09 -62.72 6.49
#